data_19a93bd5794c99ba590ecf46a01f1f14
#
_entry.id   19a93bd5794c99ba590ecf46a01f1f14
#
_cell.length_a   1.000
_cell.length_b   1.000
_cell.length_c   1.000
_cell.angle_alpha   90.00
_cell.angle_beta   90.00
_cell.angle_gamma   90.00
#
_symmetry.space_group_name_H-M   'P 1'
#
loop_
_entity.id
_entity.type
_entity.pdbx_description
1 polymer ?
#
loop_
_entity_poly.entity_id
_entity_poly.type
_entity_poly.pdbx_seq_one_letter_code
_entity_poly.pdbx_strand_id
1 'polypeptide(L)'
;MVKVKSGGGEILPTELSHITKREAKEGYRLSCQVNVKGNMDIELPEEIFGVKKWGCTVISNDNKATFIKELKLAIPEGEEVPFRAGGYIQIEADPHTVYYKDFDIPKEYHEDWDKYDLWRYVSKVDEHIIRAYSMASYPEEKGIIMLNVRIATPPPRQPDAPPGQMSSYIWSLKPGDKVTISGPFGEFFAKETDNEMVFIGGGAGMAPMRSHIFDQLKRLHSKRKMSFWYGARSKREMFYVEDFDQLQAENPNFTWHVALSDPLPEDNWTGYTGFIHNVLYENYLKNHEAPEDCEYYMCGPPVMNAAVIKMLKDLGVEDENILLDDFGG
;
A
#
# COMPACT_ATOMS: atom_id res chain seq x y z
N MET A 1 5.75 -17.66 -1.73
CA MET A 1 5.92 -19.08 -1.28
C MET A 1 6.04 -20.01 -2.49
N VAL A 2 6.58 -21.21 -2.32
CA VAL A 2 6.59 -22.28 -3.33
C VAL A 2 6.04 -23.54 -2.72
N LYS A 3 5.38 -24.39 -3.51
CA LYS A 3 4.96 -25.71 -3.01
C LYS A 3 5.99 -26.74 -3.42
N VAL A 4 6.68 -27.34 -2.45
CA VAL A 4 7.70 -28.35 -2.69
C VAL A 4 7.05 -29.72 -2.70
N LYS A 5 7.11 -30.41 -3.82
CA LYS A 5 6.58 -31.76 -4.03
C LYS A 5 7.54 -32.82 -3.54
N SER A 6 8.85 -32.60 -3.75
CA SER A 6 9.91 -33.48 -3.29
C SER A 6 11.26 -32.76 -3.18
N GLY A 7 12.17 -33.27 -2.37
CA GLY A 7 13.57 -32.80 -2.29
C GLY A 7 13.82 -31.55 -1.43
N GLY A 8 12.81 -30.97 -0.80
CA GLY A 8 12.94 -29.72 -0.03
C GLY A 8 13.47 -29.88 1.40
N GLY A 9 13.67 -31.09 1.87
CA GLY A 9 14.08 -31.35 3.27
C GLY A 9 13.00 -30.96 4.29
N GLU A 10 13.40 -30.89 5.56
CA GLU A 10 12.49 -30.48 6.64
C GLU A 10 12.28 -28.96 6.64
N ILE A 11 11.11 -28.53 7.14
CA ILE A 11 10.80 -27.12 7.32
C ILE A 11 11.70 -26.49 8.38
N LEU A 12 12.23 -25.32 8.11
CA LEU A 12 13.12 -24.62 9.02
C LEU A 12 12.32 -23.84 10.08
N PRO A 13 12.85 -23.70 11.31
CA PRO A 13 12.20 -22.89 12.34
C PRO A 13 11.91 -21.44 11.89
N THR A 14 12.75 -20.88 11.04
CA THR A 14 12.60 -19.53 10.46
C THR A 14 11.43 -19.43 9.48
N GLU A 15 10.96 -20.53 8.92
CA GLU A 15 9.79 -20.55 8.03
C GLU A 15 8.48 -20.59 8.82
N LEU A 16 8.50 -21.16 10.04
CA LEU A 16 7.29 -21.37 10.86
C LEU A 16 6.60 -20.08 11.34
N SER A 17 7.30 -18.95 11.30
CA SER A 17 6.72 -17.64 11.58
C SER A 17 5.95 -17.05 10.40
N HIS A 18 6.11 -17.62 9.19
CA HIS A 18 5.54 -17.12 7.94
C HIS A 18 4.65 -18.12 7.21
N ILE A 19 4.63 -19.38 7.67
CA ILE A 19 3.86 -20.47 7.07
C ILE A 19 3.02 -21.12 8.17
N THR A 20 1.73 -21.26 7.93
CA THR A 20 0.83 -21.94 8.86
C THR A 20 1.15 -23.44 8.93
N LYS A 21 0.75 -24.10 10.02
CA LYS A 21 0.90 -25.56 10.17
C LYS A 21 0.19 -26.35 9.06
N ARG A 22 -0.87 -25.79 8.48
CA ARG A 22 -1.61 -26.39 7.37
C ARG A 22 -0.80 -26.30 6.09
N GLU A 23 -0.33 -25.12 5.75
CA GLU A 23 0.52 -24.90 4.57
C GLU A 23 1.79 -25.74 4.61
N ALA A 24 2.43 -25.80 5.78
CA ALA A 24 3.60 -26.68 5.97
C ALA A 24 3.30 -28.16 5.66
N LYS A 25 2.13 -28.66 6.06
CA LYS A 25 1.69 -30.03 5.75
C LYS A 25 1.35 -30.23 4.27
N GLU A 26 0.91 -29.20 3.59
CA GLU A 26 0.58 -29.19 2.16
C GLU A 26 1.85 -29.03 1.29
N GLY A 27 3.03 -28.85 1.90
CA GLY A 27 4.31 -28.75 1.23
C GLY A 27 4.73 -27.32 0.88
N TYR A 28 4.03 -26.30 1.38
CA TYR A 28 4.44 -24.91 1.17
C TYR A 28 5.70 -24.57 1.95
N ARG A 29 6.60 -23.84 1.30
CA ARG A 29 7.89 -23.42 1.82
C ARG A 29 8.21 -21.98 1.42
N LEU A 30 9.04 -21.30 2.19
CA LEU A 30 9.61 -20.02 1.79
C LEU A 30 10.75 -20.28 0.80
N SER A 31 10.59 -19.85 -0.46
CA SER A 31 11.60 -20.08 -1.50
C SER A 31 12.99 -19.53 -1.16
N CYS A 32 13.06 -18.44 -0.38
CA CYS A 32 14.31 -17.85 0.08
C CYS A 32 15.01 -18.64 1.21
N GLN A 33 14.32 -19.59 1.85
CA GLN A 33 14.83 -20.38 2.96
C GLN A 33 15.13 -21.83 2.58
N VAL A 34 14.53 -22.33 1.50
CA VAL A 34 14.74 -23.73 1.06
C VAL A 34 16.13 -23.90 0.47
N ASN A 35 16.94 -24.76 1.12
CA ASN A 35 18.26 -25.11 0.60
C ASN A 35 18.16 -26.22 -0.45
N VAL A 36 18.59 -25.94 -1.67
CA VAL A 36 18.69 -26.93 -2.73
C VAL A 36 19.92 -27.81 -2.50
N LYS A 37 19.71 -29.04 -2.03
CA LYS A 37 20.78 -30.02 -1.75
C LYS A 37 20.83 -31.15 -2.78
N GLY A 38 19.97 -31.14 -3.77
CA GLY A 38 19.83 -32.16 -4.80
C GLY A 38 18.67 -31.84 -5.73
N ASN A 39 18.19 -32.84 -6.46
CA ASN A 39 17.00 -32.67 -7.29
C ASN A 39 15.79 -32.35 -6.41
N MET A 40 15.09 -31.30 -6.78
CA MET A 40 13.89 -30.83 -6.09
C MET A 40 12.78 -30.61 -7.11
N ASP A 41 11.58 -31.07 -6.78
CA ASP A 41 10.37 -30.82 -7.57
C ASP A 41 9.52 -29.79 -6.84
N ILE A 42 9.23 -28.68 -7.55
CA ILE A 42 8.46 -27.56 -7.02
C ILE A 42 7.28 -27.26 -7.95
N GLU A 43 6.16 -26.94 -7.36
CA GLU A 43 5.02 -26.36 -8.03
C GLU A 43 5.01 -24.86 -7.76
N LEU A 44 5.03 -24.09 -8.82
CA LEU A 44 4.91 -22.64 -8.76
C LEU A 44 3.48 -22.25 -9.11
N PRO A 45 2.92 -21.21 -8.48
CA PRO A 45 1.64 -20.64 -8.90
C PRO A 45 1.69 -20.25 -10.38
N GLU A 46 0.59 -20.49 -11.11
CA GLU A 46 0.52 -20.19 -12.54
C GLU A 46 0.79 -18.71 -12.84
N GLU A 47 0.44 -17.83 -11.91
CA GLU A 47 0.68 -16.38 -12.00
C GLU A 47 2.16 -16.03 -12.16
N ILE A 48 3.09 -16.85 -11.66
CA ILE A 48 4.54 -16.62 -11.80
C ILE A 48 5.00 -16.81 -13.25
N PHE A 49 4.35 -17.68 -14.01
CA PHE A 49 4.69 -17.92 -15.41
C PHE A 49 4.10 -16.88 -16.37
N GLY A 50 3.12 -16.11 -15.89
CA GLY A 50 2.45 -15.05 -16.64
C GLY A 50 2.99 -13.64 -16.36
N VAL A 51 4.09 -13.50 -15.61
CA VAL A 51 4.65 -12.17 -15.30
C VAL A 51 5.07 -11.48 -16.58
N LYS A 52 4.29 -10.50 -16.97
CA LYS A 52 4.56 -9.65 -18.12
C LYS A 52 5.26 -8.37 -17.66
N LYS A 53 6.08 -7.81 -18.54
CA LYS A 53 6.70 -6.49 -18.36
C LYS A 53 6.11 -5.50 -19.34
N TRP A 54 5.91 -4.26 -18.88
CA TRP A 54 5.47 -3.15 -19.70
C TRP A 54 6.43 -1.97 -19.56
N GLY A 55 6.81 -1.39 -20.69
CA GLY A 55 7.54 -0.12 -20.74
C GLY A 55 6.57 1.04 -20.71
N CYS A 56 6.20 1.50 -19.52
CA CYS A 56 5.25 2.59 -19.31
C CYS A 56 5.88 3.95 -19.49
N THR A 57 5.04 4.97 -19.68
CA THR A 57 5.47 6.38 -19.75
C THR A 57 4.85 7.15 -18.60
N VAL A 58 5.65 7.95 -17.89
CA VAL A 58 5.16 8.83 -16.83
C VAL A 58 4.21 9.87 -17.42
N ILE A 59 2.97 9.91 -16.94
CA ILE A 59 1.98 10.95 -17.25
C ILE A 59 2.18 12.14 -16.32
N SER A 60 2.24 11.85 -15.00
CA SER A 60 2.44 12.84 -13.96
C SER A 60 3.09 12.20 -12.73
N ASN A 61 3.74 13.02 -11.91
CA ASN A 61 4.37 12.61 -10.66
C ASN A 61 4.28 13.74 -9.64
N ASP A 62 3.08 13.98 -9.13
CA ASP A 62 2.74 15.16 -8.35
C ASP A 62 2.65 14.87 -6.86
N ASN A 63 3.09 15.81 -6.03
CA ASN A 63 2.86 15.73 -4.60
C ASN A 63 1.35 15.75 -4.30
N LYS A 64 0.90 14.79 -3.51
CA LYS A 64 -0.44 14.75 -2.91
C LYS A 64 -0.41 15.07 -1.42
N ALA A 65 0.76 14.89 -0.81
CA ALA A 65 1.05 15.26 0.57
C ALA A 65 2.54 15.65 0.66
N THR A 66 2.96 16.14 1.81
CA THR A 66 4.33 16.61 2.03
C THR A 66 5.38 15.58 1.60
N PHE A 67 5.13 14.30 1.88
CA PHE A 67 6.06 13.20 1.66
C PHE A 67 5.50 12.08 0.77
N ILE A 68 4.41 12.35 0.03
CA ILE A 68 3.77 11.37 -0.85
C ILE A 68 3.52 11.98 -2.21
N LYS A 69 4.02 11.32 -3.25
CA LYS A 69 3.68 11.62 -4.65
C LYS A 69 2.69 10.60 -5.20
N GLU A 70 1.83 11.07 -6.08
CA GLU A 70 1.04 10.23 -6.98
C GLU A 70 1.80 10.09 -8.28
N LEU A 71 2.28 8.88 -8.57
CA LEU A 71 2.85 8.54 -9.87
C LEU A 71 1.75 7.96 -10.75
N LYS A 72 1.51 8.59 -11.91
CA LYS A 72 0.64 8.05 -12.97
C LYS A 72 1.46 7.59 -14.15
N LEU A 73 1.29 6.34 -14.53
CA LEU A 73 1.96 5.71 -15.65
C LEU A 73 0.95 5.39 -16.76
N ALA A 74 1.24 5.77 -17.99
CA ALA A 74 0.54 5.30 -19.17
C ALA A 74 1.05 3.91 -19.55
N ILE A 75 0.15 2.96 -19.68
CA ILE A 75 0.42 1.64 -20.26
C ILE A 75 0.58 1.81 -21.77
N PRO A 76 1.48 1.05 -22.45
CA PRO A 76 1.63 1.11 -23.90
C PRO A 76 0.29 0.91 -24.62
N GLU A 77 0.10 1.61 -25.73
CA GLU A 77 -1.12 1.53 -26.54
C GLU A 77 -1.42 0.09 -26.98
N GLY A 78 -2.66 -0.33 -26.82
CA GLY A 78 -3.10 -1.69 -27.12
C GLY A 78 -2.76 -2.75 -26.09
N GLU A 79 -2.08 -2.38 -25.00
CA GLU A 79 -1.75 -3.26 -23.89
C GLU A 79 -2.71 -3.05 -22.71
N GLU A 80 -2.80 -4.06 -21.85
CA GLU A 80 -3.57 -4.02 -20.61
C GLU A 80 -2.80 -4.72 -19.49
N VAL A 81 -2.93 -4.21 -18.27
CA VAL A 81 -2.48 -4.87 -17.04
C VAL A 81 -3.73 -5.45 -16.37
N PRO A 82 -3.95 -6.77 -16.44
CA PRO A 82 -5.18 -7.41 -15.93
C PRO A 82 -5.04 -7.67 -14.43
N PHE A 83 -5.32 -6.68 -13.59
CA PHE A 83 -5.19 -6.81 -12.13
C PHE A 83 -6.54 -6.81 -11.41
N ARG A 84 -6.53 -7.26 -10.18
CA ARG A 84 -7.61 -7.12 -9.20
C ARG A 84 -7.28 -5.97 -8.25
N ALA A 85 -8.30 -5.26 -7.76
CA ALA A 85 -8.13 -4.23 -6.71
C ALA A 85 -7.42 -4.83 -5.47
N GLY A 86 -6.48 -4.09 -4.91
CA GLY A 86 -5.57 -4.57 -3.86
C GLY A 86 -4.30 -5.24 -4.38
N GLY A 87 -4.17 -5.44 -5.71
CA GLY A 87 -2.95 -5.95 -6.32
C GLY A 87 -1.83 -4.91 -6.35
N TYR A 88 -0.61 -5.39 -6.58
CA TYR A 88 0.58 -4.56 -6.74
C TYR A 88 1.33 -4.86 -8.03
N ILE A 89 2.17 -3.93 -8.43
CA ILE A 89 3.17 -4.09 -9.49
C ILE A 89 4.57 -3.98 -8.91
N GLN A 90 5.56 -4.45 -9.65
CA GLN A 90 6.95 -4.17 -9.37
C GLN A 90 7.47 -3.10 -10.32
N ILE A 91 8.27 -2.17 -9.82
CA ILE A 91 9.03 -1.19 -10.60
C ILE A 91 10.48 -1.62 -10.63
N GLU A 92 11.09 -1.52 -11.80
CA GLU A 92 12.50 -1.79 -12.04
C GLU A 92 13.25 -0.46 -12.25
N ALA A 93 14.46 -0.37 -11.73
CA ALA A 93 15.35 0.76 -11.97
C ALA A 93 16.80 0.27 -12.14
N ASP A 94 17.46 0.76 -13.17
CA ASP A 94 18.87 0.54 -13.42
C ASP A 94 19.75 1.39 -12.48
N PRO A 95 21.07 1.15 -12.40
CA PRO A 95 21.99 1.97 -11.62
C PRO A 95 21.80 3.46 -11.88
N HIS A 96 21.66 4.25 -10.82
CA HIS A 96 21.38 5.69 -10.91
C HIS A 96 21.83 6.45 -9.67
N THR A 97 21.90 7.77 -9.81
CA THR A 97 22.11 8.69 -8.68
C THR A 97 21.07 9.78 -8.72
N VAL A 98 20.39 9.99 -7.60
CA VAL A 98 19.32 10.97 -7.43
C VAL A 98 19.69 11.93 -6.31
N TYR A 99 19.60 13.23 -6.60
CA TYR A 99 19.82 14.30 -5.62
C TYR A 99 18.47 14.90 -5.21
N TYR A 100 18.17 14.93 -3.91
CA TYR A 100 16.88 15.44 -3.40
C TYR A 100 16.68 16.94 -3.69
N LYS A 101 17.79 17.71 -3.78
CA LYS A 101 17.76 19.13 -4.17
C LYS A 101 17.18 19.38 -5.58
N ASP A 102 17.14 18.33 -6.44
CA ASP A 102 16.65 18.41 -7.81
C ASP A 102 15.18 17.96 -7.94
N PHE A 103 14.54 17.60 -6.81
CA PHE A 103 13.12 17.25 -6.81
C PHE A 103 12.25 18.48 -7.03
N ASP A 104 11.21 18.30 -7.83
CA ASP A 104 10.16 19.27 -7.98
C ASP A 104 9.17 19.12 -6.81
N ILE A 105 9.29 20.02 -5.82
CA ILE A 105 8.46 20.05 -4.62
C ILE A 105 7.68 21.35 -4.60
N PRO A 106 6.33 21.32 -4.48
CA PRO A 106 5.53 22.52 -4.32
C PRO A 106 5.96 23.34 -3.09
N LYS A 107 5.91 24.67 -3.24
CA LYS A 107 6.38 25.61 -2.20
C LYS A 107 5.70 25.43 -0.86
N GLU A 108 4.46 24.99 -0.86
CA GLU A 108 3.68 24.73 0.36
C GLU A 108 4.29 23.64 1.27
N TYR A 109 5.16 22.78 0.71
CA TYR A 109 5.83 21.72 1.46
C TYR A 109 7.29 22.05 1.82
N HIS A 110 7.84 23.17 1.33
CA HIS A 110 9.25 23.53 1.55
C HIS A 110 9.60 23.67 3.03
N GLU A 111 8.70 24.24 3.85
CA GLU A 111 8.92 24.41 5.29
C GLU A 111 9.25 23.07 5.98
N ASP A 112 8.51 22.02 5.69
CA ASP A 112 8.77 20.69 6.24
C ASP A 112 10.05 20.08 5.67
N TRP A 113 10.32 20.28 4.38
CA TRP A 113 11.56 19.81 3.74
C TRP A 113 12.80 20.51 4.30
N ASP A 114 12.72 21.81 4.56
CA ASP A 114 13.78 22.60 5.22
C ASP A 114 13.96 22.18 6.68
N LYS A 115 12.86 22.04 7.41
CA LYS A 115 12.85 21.63 8.82
C LYS A 115 13.56 20.29 9.06
N TYR A 116 13.38 19.32 8.15
CA TYR A 116 14.00 18.01 8.23
C TYR A 116 15.31 17.93 7.43
N ASP A 117 15.77 19.03 6.82
CA ASP A 117 17.00 19.12 6.00
C ASP A 117 17.06 18.01 4.93
N LEU A 118 15.94 17.80 4.22
CA LEU A 118 15.82 16.68 3.28
C LEU A 118 16.58 16.93 1.98
N TRP A 119 16.79 18.18 1.59
CA TRP A 119 17.49 18.56 0.37
C TRP A 119 18.94 18.07 0.28
N ARG A 120 19.56 17.75 1.43
CA ARG A 120 20.94 17.25 1.50
C ARG A 120 21.11 15.83 1.00
N TYR A 121 20.03 15.03 0.97
CA TYR A 121 20.15 13.62 0.68
C TYR A 121 20.48 13.33 -0.78
N VAL A 122 21.25 12.26 -0.96
CA VAL A 122 21.62 11.69 -2.26
C VAL A 122 21.37 10.18 -2.19
N SER A 123 20.58 9.67 -3.12
CA SER A 123 20.38 8.23 -3.29
C SER A 123 21.28 7.74 -4.42
N LYS A 124 22.24 6.87 -4.10
CA LYS A 124 23.12 6.24 -5.07
C LYS A 124 22.83 4.75 -5.13
N VAL A 125 22.56 4.24 -6.33
CA VAL A 125 22.26 2.84 -6.59
C VAL A 125 23.20 2.36 -7.67
N ASP A 126 24.03 1.36 -7.35
CA ASP A 126 25.08 0.85 -8.22
C ASP A 126 24.66 -0.47 -8.92
N GLU A 127 23.47 -0.99 -8.64
CA GLU A 127 22.93 -2.23 -9.21
C GLU A 127 21.49 -2.07 -9.71
N HIS A 128 21.00 -3.03 -10.48
CA HIS A 128 19.60 -3.09 -10.88
C HIS A 128 18.73 -3.46 -9.67
N ILE A 129 17.69 -2.69 -9.42
CA ILE A 129 16.77 -2.90 -8.29
C ILE A 129 15.34 -3.06 -8.75
N ILE A 130 14.58 -3.86 -7.99
CA ILE A 130 13.14 -4.09 -8.20
C ILE A 130 12.44 -3.93 -6.86
N ARG A 131 11.31 -3.19 -6.82
CA ARG A 131 10.49 -3.04 -5.61
C ARG A 131 9.00 -3.07 -5.95
N ALA A 132 8.22 -3.61 -5.03
CA ALA A 132 6.76 -3.72 -5.12
C ALA A 132 6.07 -2.43 -4.67
N TYR A 133 4.97 -2.08 -5.37
CA TYR A 133 4.09 -0.96 -5.04
C TYR A 133 2.64 -1.32 -5.30
N SER A 134 1.80 -1.20 -4.27
CA SER A 134 0.35 -1.42 -4.40
C SER A 134 -0.27 -0.34 -5.26
N MET A 135 -1.19 -0.75 -6.11
CA MET A 135 -1.86 0.15 -7.05
C MET A 135 -2.95 0.97 -6.35
N ALA A 136 -2.97 2.27 -6.62
CA ALA A 136 -4.05 3.17 -6.22
C ALA A 136 -5.17 3.22 -7.27
N SER A 137 -4.87 2.91 -8.52
CA SER A 137 -5.87 2.73 -9.58
C SER A 137 -6.70 1.47 -9.33
N TYR A 138 -7.96 1.47 -9.80
CA TYR A 138 -8.80 0.27 -9.82
C TYR A 138 -8.96 -0.22 -11.28
N PRO A 139 -9.43 -1.46 -11.51
CA PRO A 139 -9.41 -2.09 -12.83
C PRO A 139 -10.11 -1.33 -13.98
N GLU A 140 -11.07 -0.45 -13.68
CA GLU A 140 -11.76 0.35 -14.72
C GLU A 140 -11.04 1.65 -15.09
N GLU A 141 -9.98 2.04 -14.38
CA GLU A 141 -9.09 3.12 -14.80
C GLU A 141 -8.14 2.61 -15.91
N LYS A 142 -8.70 2.32 -17.07
CA LYS A 142 -8.02 1.68 -18.19
C LYS A 142 -6.87 2.53 -18.74
N GLY A 143 -5.81 1.85 -19.19
CA GLY A 143 -4.65 2.48 -19.83
C GLY A 143 -3.68 3.16 -18.87
N ILE A 144 -3.96 3.15 -17.54
CA ILE A 144 -3.09 3.77 -16.55
C ILE A 144 -2.83 2.87 -15.35
N ILE A 145 -1.69 3.08 -14.72
CA ILE A 145 -1.39 2.60 -13.35
C ILE A 145 -1.11 3.82 -12.47
N MET A 146 -1.77 3.90 -11.34
CA MET A 146 -1.54 4.91 -10.30
C MET A 146 -0.91 4.31 -9.06
N LEU A 147 0.08 4.99 -8.51
CA LEU A 147 0.73 4.61 -7.26
C LEU A 147 0.78 5.82 -6.31
N ASN A 148 0.68 5.57 -5.00
CA ASN A 148 1.00 6.57 -3.99
C ASN A 148 2.33 6.20 -3.34
N VAL A 149 3.35 6.99 -3.57
CA VAL A 149 4.72 6.65 -3.18
C VAL A 149 5.23 7.63 -2.13
N ARG A 150 5.41 7.14 -0.91
CA ARG A 150 6.06 7.89 0.14
C ARG A 150 7.58 7.88 -0.08
N ILE A 151 8.22 9.06 0.05
CA ILE A 151 9.68 9.13 0.10
C ILE A 151 10.18 8.47 1.39
N ALA A 152 11.08 7.49 1.26
CA ALA A 152 11.72 6.84 2.38
C ALA A 152 13.01 7.59 2.75
N THR A 153 12.94 8.36 3.82
CA THR A 153 14.10 9.08 4.37
C THR A 153 14.78 8.26 5.46
N PRO A 154 16.07 8.50 5.74
CA PRO A 154 16.75 7.87 6.87
C PRO A 154 15.98 8.05 8.18
N PRO A 155 15.93 7.03 9.04
CA PRO A 155 15.31 7.17 10.35
C PRO A 155 15.98 8.25 11.19
N PRO A 156 15.26 9.03 12.02
CA PRO A 156 15.85 10.08 12.84
C PRO A 156 16.99 9.61 13.77
N ARG A 157 16.97 8.33 14.17
CA ARG A 157 18.01 7.71 14.99
C ARG A 157 19.23 7.25 14.20
N GLN A 158 19.15 7.26 12.87
CA GLN A 158 20.21 6.84 11.94
C GLN A 158 20.25 7.80 10.74
N PRO A 159 20.58 9.09 10.97
CA PRO A 159 20.50 10.13 9.93
C PRO A 159 21.52 9.92 8.80
N ASP A 160 22.55 9.11 9.04
CA ASP A 160 23.59 8.76 8.06
C ASP A 160 23.26 7.49 7.26
N ALA A 161 22.14 6.84 7.54
CA ALA A 161 21.68 5.74 6.71
C ALA A 161 21.33 6.24 5.30
N PRO A 162 21.47 5.40 4.26
CA PRO A 162 21.09 5.81 2.91
C PRO A 162 19.56 6.01 2.82
N PRO A 163 19.09 6.99 2.06
CA PRO A 163 17.66 7.13 1.76
C PRO A 163 17.17 5.96 0.91
N GLY A 164 15.85 5.77 0.90
CA GLY A 164 15.22 4.69 0.14
C GLY A 164 15.53 4.78 -1.34
N GLN A 165 16.11 3.72 -1.89
CA GLN A 165 16.61 3.65 -3.26
C GLN A 165 15.50 3.87 -4.31
N MET A 166 14.49 2.99 -4.31
CA MET A 166 13.41 3.04 -5.32
C MET A 166 12.47 4.24 -5.12
N SER A 167 12.15 4.60 -3.87
CA SER A 167 11.32 5.78 -3.63
C SER A 167 11.99 7.06 -4.11
N SER A 168 13.32 7.19 -3.92
CA SER A 168 14.10 8.32 -4.45
C SER A 168 14.09 8.36 -5.99
N TYR A 169 14.26 7.19 -6.64
CA TYR A 169 14.13 7.07 -8.09
C TYR A 169 12.76 7.54 -8.57
N ILE A 170 11.68 7.02 -7.99
CA ILE A 170 10.32 7.39 -8.36
C ILE A 170 10.10 8.90 -8.18
N TRP A 171 10.59 9.49 -7.09
CA TRP A 171 10.42 10.92 -6.82
C TRP A 171 11.16 11.82 -7.82
N SER A 172 12.20 11.30 -8.48
CA SER A 172 12.94 12.03 -9.52
C SER A 172 12.30 11.98 -10.90
N LEU A 173 11.35 11.07 -11.12
CA LEU A 173 10.69 10.89 -12.42
C LEU A 173 9.89 12.10 -12.83
N LYS A 174 9.91 12.41 -14.14
CA LYS A 174 9.20 13.52 -14.76
C LYS A 174 8.27 13.03 -15.87
N PRO A 175 7.22 13.80 -16.21
CA PRO A 175 6.37 13.47 -17.36
C PRO A 175 7.21 13.19 -18.62
N GLY A 176 6.91 12.06 -19.28
CA GLY A 176 7.63 11.57 -20.46
C GLY A 176 8.72 10.54 -20.18
N ASP A 177 9.19 10.41 -18.94
CA ASP A 177 10.18 9.38 -18.58
C ASP A 177 9.62 7.97 -18.80
N LYS A 178 10.50 7.03 -19.05
CA LYS A 178 10.16 5.61 -19.23
C LYS A 178 10.40 4.84 -17.95
N VAL A 179 9.43 3.99 -17.60
CA VAL A 179 9.47 3.15 -16.41
C VAL A 179 9.07 1.73 -16.79
N THR A 180 9.88 0.75 -16.44
CA THR A 180 9.54 -0.66 -16.60
C THR A 180 8.80 -1.14 -15.36
N ILE A 181 7.61 -1.68 -15.57
CA ILE A 181 6.83 -2.37 -14.54
C ILE A 181 6.64 -3.83 -14.88
N SER A 182 6.45 -4.67 -13.89
CA SER A 182 6.10 -6.08 -14.04
C SER A 182 4.96 -6.48 -13.10
N GLY A 183 4.22 -7.52 -13.47
CA GLY A 183 3.10 -7.99 -12.66
C GLY A 183 1.92 -8.50 -13.50
N PRO A 184 0.65 -8.31 -13.02
CA PRO A 184 0.30 -7.91 -11.65
C PRO A 184 0.56 -9.03 -10.63
N PHE A 185 0.67 -8.65 -9.35
CA PHE A 185 0.84 -9.55 -8.22
C PHE A 185 -0.15 -9.19 -7.11
N GLY A 186 -0.25 -10.03 -6.08
CA GLY A 186 -0.93 -9.72 -4.83
C GLY A 186 -1.83 -10.83 -4.32
N GLU A 187 -2.14 -10.72 -3.02
CA GLU A 187 -3.06 -11.59 -2.30
C GLU A 187 -4.06 -10.77 -1.45
N PHE A 188 -3.86 -9.46 -1.38
CA PHE A 188 -4.69 -8.53 -0.61
C PHE A 188 -5.99 -8.21 -1.35
N PHE A 189 -6.84 -9.22 -1.55
CA PHE A 189 -8.09 -9.09 -2.28
C PHE A 189 -9.30 -9.04 -1.37
N ALA A 190 -10.34 -8.32 -1.79
CA ALA A 190 -11.62 -8.34 -1.10
C ALA A 190 -12.22 -9.75 -1.12
N LYS A 191 -12.73 -10.19 0.04
CA LYS A 191 -13.45 -11.45 0.17
C LYS A 191 -14.82 -11.36 -0.52
N GLU A 192 -15.28 -12.48 -1.04
CA GLU A 192 -16.59 -12.62 -1.68
C GLU A 192 -17.64 -13.03 -0.63
N THR A 193 -18.00 -12.11 0.24
CA THR A 193 -18.99 -12.26 1.30
C THR A 193 -19.98 -11.09 1.29
N ASP A 194 -21.00 -11.13 2.14
CA ASP A 194 -21.90 -10.01 2.38
C ASP A 194 -21.56 -9.22 3.66
N ASN A 195 -20.47 -9.57 4.36
CA ASN A 195 -20.06 -8.92 5.60
C ASN A 195 -19.72 -7.44 5.37
N GLU A 196 -19.87 -6.64 6.41
CA GLU A 196 -19.45 -5.24 6.39
C GLU A 196 -17.94 -5.12 6.16
N MET A 197 -17.55 -4.15 5.34
CA MET A 197 -16.15 -3.85 5.05
C MET A 197 -15.72 -2.57 5.78
N VAL A 198 -14.72 -2.68 6.63
CA VAL A 198 -14.10 -1.54 7.32
C VAL A 198 -12.69 -1.36 6.78
N PHE A 199 -12.49 -0.28 6.02
CA PHE A 199 -11.19 0.09 5.47
C PHE A 199 -10.46 1.03 6.42
N ILE A 200 -9.16 0.80 6.65
CA ILE A 200 -8.35 1.61 7.55
C ILE A 200 -7.04 1.95 6.84
N GLY A 201 -6.81 3.23 6.61
CA GLY A 201 -5.64 3.71 5.85
C GLY A 201 -4.83 4.77 6.58
N GLY A 202 -3.55 4.86 6.24
CA GLY A 202 -2.68 5.95 6.70
C GLY A 202 -1.51 6.18 5.75
N GLY A 203 -1.23 7.44 5.43
CA GLY A 203 -0.14 7.79 4.51
C GLY A 203 -0.31 7.13 3.14
N ALA A 204 0.74 6.50 2.62
CA ALA A 204 0.73 5.80 1.33
C ALA A 204 -0.18 4.56 1.31
N GLY A 205 -0.63 4.07 2.47
CA GLY A 205 -1.67 3.03 2.57
C GLY A 205 -3.02 3.44 1.96
N MET A 206 -3.16 4.71 1.60
CA MET A 206 -4.25 5.19 0.75
C MET A 206 -4.35 4.42 -0.58
N ALA A 207 -3.23 3.98 -1.16
CA ALA A 207 -3.21 3.35 -2.48
C ALA A 207 -4.13 2.12 -2.56
N PRO A 208 -3.91 1.03 -1.80
CA PRO A 208 -4.79 -0.13 -1.87
C PRO A 208 -6.21 0.17 -1.38
N MET A 209 -6.38 1.09 -0.42
CA MET A 209 -7.72 1.50 0.05
C MET A 209 -8.52 2.16 -1.07
N ARG A 210 -7.92 3.11 -1.80
CA ARG A 210 -8.56 3.74 -2.96
C ARG A 210 -8.93 2.69 -4.01
N SER A 211 -8.00 1.80 -4.36
CA SER A 211 -8.23 0.76 -5.34
C SER A 211 -9.44 -0.11 -4.97
N HIS A 212 -9.50 -0.61 -3.74
CA HIS A 212 -10.61 -1.44 -3.26
C HIS A 212 -11.95 -0.70 -3.25
N ILE A 213 -11.99 0.47 -2.64
CA ILE A 213 -13.24 1.23 -2.44
C ILE A 213 -13.84 1.64 -3.79
N PHE A 214 -12.99 2.13 -4.70
CA PHE A 214 -13.45 2.50 -6.05
C PHE A 214 -13.93 1.27 -6.84
N ASP A 215 -13.25 0.15 -6.72
CA ASP A 215 -13.64 -1.10 -7.36
C ASP A 215 -14.99 -1.59 -6.83
N GLN A 216 -15.17 -1.63 -5.52
CA GLN A 216 -16.40 -2.07 -4.88
C GLN A 216 -17.59 -1.17 -5.26
N LEU A 217 -17.42 0.14 -5.27
CA LEU A 217 -18.52 1.07 -5.49
C LEU A 217 -18.78 1.36 -6.97
N LYS A 218 -17.74 1.56 -7.79
CA LYS A 218 -17.90 2.00 -9.19
C LYS A 218 -18.01 0.84 -10.18
N ARG A 219 -17.21 -0.24 -10.00
CA ARG A 219 -17.24 -1.38 -10.93
C ARG A 219 -18.19 -2.49 -10.48
N LEU A 220 -18.09 -2.91 -9.22
CA LEU A 220 -18.88 -4.03 -8.69
C LEU A 220 -20.27 -3.60 -8.21
N HIS A 221 -20.50 -2.31 -8.01
CA HIS A 221 -21.76 -1.76 -7.48
C HIS A 221 -22.23 -2.47 -6.20
N SER A 222 -21.27 -2.81 -5.34
CA SER A 222 -21.49 -3.55 -4.10
C SER A 222 -22.51 -2.84 -3.22
N LYS A 223 -23.40 -3.62 -2.61
CA LYS A 223 -24.39 -3.13 -1.64
C LYS A 223 -23.98 -3.38 -0.20
N ARG A 224 -22.80 -3.97 0.01
CA ARG A 224 -22.22 -4.17 1.34
C ARG A 224 -22.08 -2.82 2.02
N LYS A 225 -22.31 -2.80 3.32
CA LYS A 225 -21.99 -1.62 4.14
C LYS A 225 -20.48 -1.44 4.19
N MET A 226 -20.02 -0.24 3.95
CA MET A 226 -18.60 0.09 3.88
C MET A 226 -18.32 1.37 4.63
N SER A 227 -17.20 1.40 5.35
CA SER A 227 -16.65 2.61 5.95
C SER A 227 -15.15 2.70 5.72
N PHE A 228 -14.66 3.92 5.47
CA PHE A 228 -13.23 4.19 5.31
C PHE A 228 -12.74 5.15 6.39
N TRP A 229 -11.75 4.74 7.15
CA TRP A 229 -11.15 5.47 8.26
C TRP A 229 -9.70 5.79 7.93
N TYR A 230 -9.41 7.06 7.65
CA TYR A 230 -8.10 7.51 7.23
C TYR A 230 -7.42 8.36 8.29
N GLY A 231 -6.22 7.96 8.70
CA GLY A 231 -5.38 8.71 9.62
C GLY A 231 -4.35 9.55 8.87
N ALA A 232 -4.35 10.85 9.11
CA ALA A 232 -3.33 11.79 8.64
C ALA A 232 -2.73 12.56 9.81
N ARG A 233 -1.57 13.20 9.62
CA ARG A 233 -0.98 14.03 10.67
C ARG A 233 -1.65 15.39 10.73
N SER A 234 -1.75 16.07 9.62
CA SER A 234 -2.38 17.38 9.45
C SER A 234 -3.16 17.44 8.14
N LYS A 235 -3.82 18.56 7.86
CA LYS A 235 -4.61 18.74 6.64
C LYS A 235 -3.77 18.63 5.36
N ARG A 236 -2.49 19.01 5.42
CA ARG A 236 -1.53 18.87 4.30
C ARG A 236 -1.29 17.42 3.89
N GLU A 237 -1.60 16.46 4.75
CA GLU A 237 -1.41 15.02 4.52
C GLU A 237 -2.70 14.32 4.06
N MET A 238 -3.79 15.07 3.85
CA MET A 238 -5.04 14.57 3.30
C MET A 238 -5.01 14.70 1.77
N PHE A 239 -5.45 13.66 1.08
CA PHE A 239 -5.60 13.68 -0.38
C PHE A 239 -6.74 12.79 -0.84
N TYR A 240 -7.21 12.99 -2.08
CA TYR A 240 -8.43 12.40 -2.64
C TYR A 240 -9.72 12.75 -1.87
N VAL A 241 -9.71 13.86 -1.13
CA VAL A 241 -10.86 14.29 -0.30
C VAL A 241 -12.11 14.44 -1.16
N GLU A 242 -12.01 15.17 -2.27
CA GLU A 242 -13.13 15.40 -3.18
C GLU A 242 -13.67 14.10 -3.79
N ASP A 243 -12.77 13.17 -4.14
CA ASP A 243 -13.16 11.86 -4.69
C ASP A 243 -13.97 11.04 -3.67
N PHE A 244 -13.54 10.99 -2.40
CA PHE A 244 -14.25 10.26 -1.35
C PHE A 244 -15.52 10.95 -0.90
N ASP A 245 -15.56 12.28 -0.87
CA ASP A 245 -16.78 13.06 -0.60
C ASP A 245 -17.83 12.78 -1.66
N GLN A 246 -17.44 12.74 -2.95
CA GLN A 246 -18.32 12.40 -4.04
C GLN A 246 -18.81 10.93 -3.91
N LEU A 247 -17.92 9.98 -3.63
CA LEU A 247 -18.32 8.59 -3.45
C LEU A 247 -19.32 8.43 -2.32
N GLN A 248 -19.12 9.10 -1.19
CA GLN A 248 -20.06 9.08 -0.06
C GLN A 248 -21.41 9.70 -0.44
N ALA A 249 -21.43 10.78 -1.20
CA ALA A 249 -22.67 11.42 -1.65
C ALA A 249 -23.47 10.52 -2.63
N GLU A 250 -22.78 9.74 -3.47
CA GLU A 250 -23.38 8.88 -4.48
C GLU A 250 -23.80 7.50 -3.95
N ASN A 251 -23.22 7.04 -2.83
CA ASN A 251 -23.38 5.67 -2.33
C ASN A 251 -23.85 5.66 -0.86
N PRO A 252 -25.13 5.48 -0.58
CA PRO A 252 -25.68 5.53 0.78
C PRO A 252 -25.15 4.43 1.72
N ASN A 253 -24.54 3.39 1.16
CA ASN A 253 -23.89 2.31 1.90
C ASN A 253 -22.41 2.55 2.19
N PHE A 254 -21.88 3.73 1.86
CA PHE A 254 -20.49 4.09 2.07
C PHE A 254 -20.37 5.37 2.91
N THR A 255 -19.48 5.35 3.89
CA THR A 255 -19.05 6.54 4.65
C THR A 255 -17.54 6.60 4.73
N TRP A 256 -16.99 7.84 4.76
CA TRP A 256 -15.57 7.99 5.02
C TRP A 256 -15.29 9.04 6.09
N HIS A 257 -14.22 8.84 6.85
CA HIS A 257 -13.87 9.59 8.04
C HIS A 257 -12.37 9.84 8.07
N VAL A 258 -11.98 11.06 8.41
CA VAL A 258 -10.58 11.45 8.57
C VAL A 258 -10.32 11.84 10.02
N ALA A 259 -9.21 11.35 10.56
CA ALA A 259 -8.70 11.80 11.86
C ALA A 259 -7.31 12.42 11.67
N LEU A 260 -7.12 13.63 12.24
CA LEU A 260 -5.82 14.28 12.27
C LEU A 260 -5.16 14.08 13.63
N SER A 261 -3.95 13.49 13.62
CA SER A 261 -3.22 13.23 14.87
C SER A 261 -2.51 14.48 15.43
N ASP A 262 -2.19 15.44 14.56
CA ASP A 262 -1.47 16.67 14.89
C ASP A 262 -1.90 17.80 13.93
N PRO A 263 -3.19 18.23 14.02
CA PRO A 263 -3.69 19.31 13.17
C PRO A 263 -2.99 20.62 13.51
N LEU A 264 -2.62 21.37 12.45
CA LEU A 264 -2.01 22.68 12.61
C LEU A 264 -3.07 23.73 12.95
N PRO A 265 -2.73 24.81 13.67
CA PRO A 265 -3.69 25.88 13.98
C PRO A 265 -4.36 26.46 12.72
N GLU A 266 -3.60 26.63 11.62
CA GLU A 266 -4.07 27.13 10.33
C GLU A 266 -5.00 26.16 9.59
N ASP A 267 -5.01 24.87 9.96
CA ASP A 267 -5.92 23.87 9.36
C ASP A 267 -7.40 24.20 9.65
N ASN A 268 -7.69 24.95 10.72
CA ASN A 268 -9.05 25.20 11.20
C ASN A 268 -9.90 23.90 11.19
N TRP A 269 -9.28 22.81 11.67
CA TRP A 269 -9.86 21.47 11.61
C TRP A 269 -11.00 21.31 12.61
N THR A 270 -12.15 20.85 12.14
CA THR A 270 -13.36 20.60 12.95
C THR A 270 -13.76 19.12 12.98
N GLY A 271 -13.03 18.27 12.28
CA GLY A 271 -13.24 16.83 12.25
C GLY A 271 -12.60 16.09 13.43
N TYR A 272 -12.48 14.78 13.30
CA TYR A 272 -11.87 13.96 14.36
C TYR A 272 -10.40 14.28 14.57
N THR A 273 -9.97 14.25 15.83
CA THR A 273 -8.57 14.42 16.24
C THR A 273 -8.07 13.20 17.00
N GLY A 274 -6.80 12.87 16.82
CA GLY A 274 -6.16 11.72 17.45
C GLY A 274 -5.76 10.62 16.47
N PHE A 275 -5.27 9.52 17.01
CA PHE A 275 -4.86 8.36 16.21
C PHE A 275 -6.08 7.60 15.70
N ILE A 276 -6.04 7.16 14.45
CA ILE A 276 -7.19 6.60 13.75
C ILE A 276 -7.80 5.38 14.43
N HIS A 277 -7.01 4.52 15.06
CA HIS A 277 -7.53 3.35 15.78
C HIS A 277 -8.42 3.77 16.98
N ASN A 278 -8.04 4.80 17.72
CA ASN A 278 -8.85 5.30 18.83
C ASN A 278 -10.13 5.97 18.32
N VAL A 279 -10.02 6.76 17.24
CA VAL A 279 -11.16 7.43 16.63
C VAL A 279 -12.17 6.42 16.08
N LEU A 280 -11.70 5.40 15.38
CA LEU A 280 -12.52 4.30 14.88
C LEU A 280 -13.22 3.56 16.03
N TYR A 281 -12.49 3.23 17.09
CA TYR A 281 -13.06 2.55 18.25
C TYR A 281 -14.15 3.38 18.92
N GLU A 282 -13.82 4.61 19.34
CA GLU A 282 -14.74 5.45 20.14
C GLU A 282 -15.98 5.90 19.36
N ASN A 283 -15.87 6.12 18.04
CA ASN A 283 -16.96 6.66 17.23
C ASN A 283 -17.72 5.61 16.43
N TYR A 284 -17.22 4.38 16.38
CA TYR A 284 -17.86 3.34 15.59
C TYR A 284 -17.88 1.97 16.28
N LEU A 285 -16.72 1.33 16.48
CA LEU A 285 -16.66 -0.08 16.88
C LEU A 285 -17.15 -0.33 18.32
N LYS A 286 -16.98 0.63 19.22
CA LYS A 286 -17.43 0.53 20.62
C LYS A 286 -18.93 0.24 20.77
N ASN A 287 -19.73 0.74 19.83
CA ASN A 287 -21.19 0.59 19.84
C ASN A 287 -21.68 -0.28 18.65
N HIS A 288 -20.78 -0.93 17.95
CA HIS A 288 -21.14 -1.84 16.86
C HIS A 288 -21.70 -3.14 17.44
N GLU A 289 -22.77 -3.66 16.85
CA GLU A 289 -23.48 -4.86 17.37
C GLU A 289 -22.63 -6.13 17.30
N ALA A 290 -21.85 -6.27 16.19
CA ALA A 290 -21.00 -7.43 15.93
C ALA A 290 -19.71 -7.01 15.21
N PRO A 291 -18.75 -6.34 15.90
CA PRO A 291 -17.50 -5.91 15.26
C PRO A 291 -16.63 -7.09 14.81
N GLU A 292 -16.77 -8.26 15.46
CA GLU A 292 -16.07 -9.50 15.12
C GLU A 292 -16.47 -10.08 13.76
N ASP A 293 -17.67 -9.78 13.27
CA ASP A 293 -18.19 -10.26 11.99
C ASP A 293 -17.82 -9.36 10.79
N CYS A 294 -17.23 -8.17 11.06
CA CYS A 294 -16.76 -7.28 10.01
C CYS A 294 -15.44 -7.77 9.39
N GLU A 295 -15.22 -7.41 8.13
CA GLU A 295 -13.93 -7.59 7.46
C GLU A 295 -13.15 -6.29 7.47
N TYR A 296 -11.93 -6.35 7.97
CA TYR A 296 -11.05 -5.20 8.12
C TYR A 296 -9.93 -5.25 7.10
N TYR A 297 -9.88 -4.23 6.25
CA TYR A 297 -8.86 -4.06 5.21
C TYR A 297 -7.98 -2.89 5.61
N MET A 298 -6.70 -3.13 5.83
CA MET A 298 -5.84 -2.10 6.39
C MET A 298 -4.48 -2.00 5.71
N CYS A 299 -3.99 -0.77 5.61
CA CYS A 299 -2.65 -0.46 5.13
C CYS A 299 -2.19 0.89 5.67
N GLY A 300 -0.99 0.92 6.24
CA GLY A 300 -0.41 2.15 6.77
C GLY A 300 0.91 1.93 7.49
N PRO A 301 1.41 2.95 8.22
CA PRO A 301 2.64 2.82 8.97
C PRO A 301 2.62 1.66 9.98
N PRO A 302 3.75 0.95 10.22
CA PRO A 302 3.79 -0.23 11.09
C PRO A 302 3.21 0.01 12.50
N VAL A 303 3.46 1.20 13.07
CA VAL A 303 2.90 1.57 14.38
C VAL A 303 1.37 1.68 14.35
N MET A 304 0.80 2.21 13.28
CA MET A 304 -0.65 2.27 13.08
C MET A 304 -1.21 0.85 12.93
N ASN A 305 -0.61 0.05 12.06
CA ASN A 305 -1.06 -1.33 11.82
C ASN A 305 -1.07 -2.14 13.11
N ALA A 306 0.01 -2.08 13.90
CA ALA A 306 0.09 -2.79 15.19
C ALA A 306 -1.00 -2.34 16.17
N ALA A 307 -1.28 -1.03 16.25
CA ALA A 307 -2.30 -0.49 17.14
C ALA A 307 -3.73 -0.90 16.72
N VAL A 308 -4.00 -0.89 15.41
CA VAL A 308 -5.29 -1.33 14.85
C VAL A 308 -5.48 -2.84 15.09
N ILE A 309 -4.48 -3.68 14.76
CA ILE A 309 -4.56 -5.12 14.97
C ILE A 309 -4.83 -5.44 16.44
N LYS A 310 -4.10 -4.79 17.36
CA LYS A 310 -4.34 -4.98 18.80
C LYS A 310 -5.78 -4.64 19.18
N MET A 311 -6.29 -3.51 18.75
CA MET A 311 -7.66 -3.06 19.02
C MET A 311 -8.68 -4.08 18.49
N LEU A 312 -8.51 -4.57 17.26
CA LEU A 312 -9.40 -5.55 16.65
C LEU A 312 -9.39 -6.89 17.38
N LYS A 313 -8.20 -7.34 17.82
CA LYS A 313 -8.07 -8.55 18.65
C LYS A 313 -8.75 -8.40 20.00
N ASP A 314 -8.62 -7.25 20.63
CA ASP A 314 -9.30 -6.94 21.90
C ASP A 314 -10.84 -6.95 21.74
N LEU A 315 -11.37 -6.73 20.52
CA LEU A 315 -12.78 -6.85 20.15
C LEU A 315 -13.20 -8.28 19.70
N GLY A 316 -12.30 -9.25 19.73
CA GLY A 316 -12.60 -10.63 19.36
C GLY A 316 -12.56 -10.91 17.86
N VAL A 317 -12.02 -10.00 17.04
CA VAL A 317 -11.90 -10.22 15.59
C VAL A 317 -10.87 -11.31 15.31
N GLU A 318 -11.26 -12.33 14.55
CA GLU A 318 -10.38 -13.42 14.13
C GLU A 318 -9.38 -12.98 13.06
N ASP A 319 -8.22 -13.67 12.99
CA ASP A 319 -7.14 -13.33 12.05
C ASP A 319 -7.61 -13.32 10.59
N GLU A 320 -8.51 -14.20 10.24
CA GLU A 320 -9.04 -14.31 8.88
C GLU A 320 -9.85 -13.09 8.42
N ASN A 321 -10.36 -12.29 9.37
CA ASN A 321 -11.10 -11.06 9.11
C ASN A 321 -10.21 -9.81 9.17
N ILE A 322 -8.93 -9.95 9.44
CA ILE A 322 -7.94 -8.86 9.44
C ILE A 322 -7.03 -9.02 8.23
N LEU A 323 -7.29 -8.25 7.19
CA LEU A 323 -6.53 -8.26 5.95
C LEU A 323 -5.58 -7.06 5.95
N LEU A 324 -4.29 -7.34 5.85
CA LEU A 324 -3.22 -6.34 5.92
C LEU A 324 -2.41 -6.34 4.63
N ASP A 325 -2.26 -5.17 4.01
CA ASP A 325 -1.22 -4.91 3.02
C ASP A 325 -0.03 -4.24 3.73
N ASP A 326 1.04 -5.01 3.95
CA ASP A 326 2.23 -4.55 4.68
C ASP A 326 3.33 -4.15 3.70
N PHE A 327 3.66 -2.87 3.67
CA PHE A 327 4.71 -2.33 2.79
C PHE A 327 6.14 -2.61 3.30
N GLY A 328 6.26 -3.28 4.43
CA GLY A 328 7.53 -3.48 5.13
C GLY A 328 8.02 -2.19 5.78
N GLY A 329 8.63 -2.29 6.94
CA GLY A 329 9.23 -1.17 7.68
C GLY A 329 10.75 -1.25 7.68
#